data_03933189f3adf4eabadbb9d61db2e7a9
#
_entry.id   03933189f3adf4eabadbb9d61db2e7a9
#
_cell.length_a   1.000
_cell.length_b   1.000
_cell.length_c   1.000
_cell.angle_alpha   90.00
_cell.angle_beta   90.00
_cell.angle_gamma   90.00
#
_symmetry.space_group_name_H-M   'P 1'
#
loop_
_entity.id
_entity.type
_entity.pdbx_description
1 polymer ?
#
loop_
_entity_poly.entity_id
_entity_poly.type
_entity_poly.pdbx_seq_one_letter_code
_entity_poly.pdbx_strand_id
1 'polypeptide(L)'
;MKIKLIILLFLICKAVFGQSSSKYSNEFLNIGVDARSIGMGNAVVSSTDDVNSTYWNPAGLINIERDEISLMHSNYFANIANYNYMSYAKKVDDELAIGFSLIRFGVDDIMDTTQLIDNQGNIDFNRIELFSAVDYAFLFSYAKKNKLLNIDYGLNIKIIRRIIGDFANSWGFGFDLGIQHQNKKGWKFGLIARDITTTYNSWSFDEDRLNDIQDAIEDQNQQIPEKSEITLPKLQFGISKEFSLNNEYSLLGAFDLFMVFEETNDIVSTEIASVNPALGFELGYIDLVYLRLGVGNFQNEIQ
;
A
#
# COMPACT_ATOMS: atom_id res chain seq x y z
N MET A 1 9.14 36.32 -13.21
CA MET A 1 8.43 35.20 -13.83
C MET A 1 8.36 33.95 -12.98
N LYS A 2 9.47 33.47 -12.40
CA LYS A 2 9.50 32.22 -11.57
C LYS A 2 8.59 32.24 -10.32
N ILE A 3 8.52 33.36 -9.59
CA ILE A 3 7.68 33.49 -8.39
C ILE A 3 6.18 33.45 -8.72
N LYS A 4 5.75 34.07 -9.84
CA LYS A 4 4.34 34.02 -10.27
C LYS A 4 3.90 32.61 -10.69
N LEU A 5 4.82 31.81 -11.23
CA LEU A 5 4.56 30.42 -11.59
C LEU A 5 4.41 29.53 -10.34
N ILE A 6 5.21 29.78 -9.30
CA ILE A 6 5.13 29.07 -8.01
C ILE A 6 3.83 29.39 -7.30
N ILE A 7 3.42 30.67 -7.28
CA ILE A 7 2.14 31.10 -6.69
C ILE A 7 0.95 30.53 -7.46
N LEU A 8 1.03 30.45 -8.79
CA LEU A 8 0.00 29.82 -9.62
C LEU A 8 -0.10 28.32 -9.36
N LEU A 9 1.03 27.64 -9.21
CA LEU A 9 1.08 26.21 -8.84
C LEU A 9 0.45 25.97 -7.45
N PHE A 10 0.73 26.84 -6.48
CA PHE A 10 0.16 26.76 -5.13
C PHE A 10 -1.35 27.07 -5.10
N LEU A 11 -1.84 27.95 -5.97
CA LEU A 11 -3.27 28.26 -6.11
C LEU A 11 -4.04 27.14 -6.83
N ILE A 12 -3.41 26.44 -7.77
CA ILE A 12 -4.01 25.28 -8.45
C ILE A 12 -4.14 24.11 -7.44
N CYS A 13 -3.17 23.89 -6.55
CA CYS A 13 -3.28 22.87 -5.48
C CYS A 13 -4.46 23.14 -4.52
N LYS A 14 -4.81 24.40 -4.25
CA LYS A 14 -5.94 24.73 -3.37
C LYS A 14 -7.32 24.50 -4.01
N ALA A 15 -7.41 24.48 -5.33
CA ALA A 15 -8.67 24.34 -6.05
C ALA A 15 -9.15 22.86 -6.19
N VAL A 16 -8.32 21.89 -5.80
CA VAL A 16 -8.62 20.45 -5.94
C VAL A 16 -9.25 19.86 -4.68
N PHE A 17 -9.24 20.55 -3.54
CA PHE A 17 -9.90 20.07 -2.31
C PHE A 17 -11.40 20.37 -2.33
N GLY A 18 -12.13 19.65 -3.16
CA GLY A 18 -13.57 19.47 -2.95
C GLY A 18 -13.77 18.53 -1.76
N GLN A 19 -14.71 18.86 -0.88
CA GLN A 19 -15.13 18.04 0.25
C GLN A 19 -15.64 16.68 -0.28
N SER A 20 -14.77 15.67 -0.35
CA SER A 20 -15.18 14.29 -0.47
C SER A 20 -15.09 13.67 0.91
N SER A 21 -16.16 13.02 1.36
CA SER A 21 -16.10 12.17 2.55
C SER A 21 -14.94 11.20 2.36
N SER A 22 -14.01 11.21 3.32
CA SER A 22 -12.87 10.29 3.37
C SER A 22 -13.39 8.86 3.31
N LYS A 23 -13.31 8.20 2.15
CA LYS A 23 -13.59 6.78 2.05
C LYS A 23 -12.24 6.07 2.13
N TYR A 24 -12.12 5.16 3.09
CA TYR A 24 -10.97 4.27 3.23
C TYR A 24 -10.88 3.34 2.01
N SER A 25 -10.31 3.85 0.92
CA SER A 25 -10.13 3.10 -0.31
C SER A 25 -8.74 2.49 -0.36
N ASN A 26 -8.65 1.24 -0.83
CA ASN A 26 -7.38 0.52 -1.04
C ASN A 26 -6.54 0.26 0.23
N GLU A 27 -7.18 0.13 1.40
CA GLU A 27 -6.49 -0.12 2.68
C GLU A 27 -5.66 -1.42 2.70
N PHE A 28 -5.99 -2.40 1.88
CA PHE A 28 -5.18 -3.61 1.71
C PHE A 28 -3.74 -3.31 1.24
N LEU A 29 -3.49 -2.16 0.64
CA LEU A 29 -2.16 -1.67 0.27
C LEU A 29 -1.37 -1.06 1.43
N ASN A 30 -1.95 -0.94 2.63
CA ASN A 30 -1.28 -0.44 3.82
C ASN A 30 -0.81 -1.57 4.76
N ILE A 31 -1.16 -2.83 4.49
CA ILE A 31 -0.82 -3.98 5.33
C ILE A 31 0.70 -4.18 5.43
N GLY A 32 1.41 -3.94 4.34
CA GLY A 32 2.84 -4.20 4.24
C GLY A 32 3.16 -5.57 3.64
N VAL A 33 4.37 -5.71 3.15
CA VAL A 33 4.88 -6.94 2.53
C VAL A 33 6.24 -7.29 3.11
N ASP A 34 6.64 -8.54 2.98
CA ASP A 34 7.87 -9.20 3.42
C ASP A 34 8.11 -9.23 4.94
N ALA A 35 8.78 -10.29 5.37
CA ALA A 35 9.04 -10.52 6.79
C ALA A 35 10.09 -9.55 7.37
N ARG A 36 11.05 -9.07 6.54
CA ARG A 36 12.06 -8.10 6.96
C ARG A 36 11.39 -6.79 7.37
N SER A 37 10.57 -6.26 6.49
CA SER A 37 9.92 -4.96 6.69
C SER A 37 8.94 -5.00 7.86
N ILE A 38 8.14 -6.07 7.96
CA ILE A 38 7.23 -6.27 9.10
C ILE A 38 8.02 -6.37 10.42
N GLY A 39 9.14 -7.13 10.43
CA GLY A 39 10.03 -7.23 11.59
C GLY A 39 10.70 -5.92 11.99
N MET A 40 10.85 -4.98 11.06
CA MET A 40 11.38 -3.62 11.26
C MET A 40 10.28 -2.59 11.62
N GLY A 41 9.04 -3.04 11.90
CA GLY A 41 7.91 -2.13 12.14
C GLY A 41 7.56 -1.26 10.93
N ASN A 42 7.87 -1.73 9.72
CA ASN A 42 7.71 -1.04 8.44
C ASN A 42 8.63 0.20 8.25
N ALA A 43 9.66 0.36 9.09
CA ALA A 43 10.65 1.43 8.97
C ALA A 43 11.74 1.04 7.96
N VAL A 44 11.44 1.06 6.67
CA VAL A 44 12.33 0.54 5.61
C VAL A 44 12.44 1.43 4.36
N VAL A 45 11.74 2.54 4.28
CA VAL A 45 11.67 3.35 3.04
C VAL A 45 13.03 3.88 2.59
N SER A 46 13.97 4.06 3.53
CA SER A 46 15.34 4.49 3.24
C SER A 46 16.32 3.33 3.06
N SER A 47 15.99 2.12 3.54
CA SER A 47 16.88 0.97 3.60
C SER A 47 16.50 -0.18 2.68
N THR A 48 15.32 -0.14 2.04
CA THR A 48 14.91 -1.16 1.07
C THR A 48 15.81 -1.10 -0.15
N ASP A 49 16.40 -2.24 -0.53
CA ASP A 49 17.41 -2.39 -1.57
C ASP A 49 17.34 -3.75 -2.29
N ASP A 50 16.19 -4.42 -2.19
CA ASP A 50 15.86 -5.71 -2.78
C ASP A 50 14.60 -5.64 -3.68
N VAL A 51 14.12 -6.79 -4.12
CA VAL A 51 12.90 -6.92 -4.93
C VAL A 51 11.65 -6.32 -4.28
N ASN A 52 11.58 -6.26 -2.93
CA ASN A 52 10.45 -5.70 -2.19
C ASN A 52 10.41 -4.16 -2.24
N SER A 53 11.46 -3.54 -2.80
CA SER A 53 11.47 -2.12 -3.14
C SER A 53 10.36 -1.74 -4.13
N THR A 54 9.87 -2.67 -4.93
CA THR A 54 8.67 -2.47 -5.79
C THR A 54 7.47 -1.97 -5.00
N TYR A 55 7.35 -2.39 -3.73
CA TYR A 55 6.27 -1.97 -2.85
C TYR A 55 6.70 -0.82 -1.93
N TRP A 56 7.86 -0.93 -1.26
CA TRP A 56 8.26 0.00 -0.21
C TRP A 56 8.78 1.34 -0.75
N ASN A 57 9.70 1.30 -1.72
CA ASN A 57 10.24 2.48 -2.37
C ASN A 57 10.90 2.08 -3.71
N PRO A 58 10.29 2.33 -4.86
CA PRO A 58 10.81 1.86 -6.14
C PRO A 58 12.23 2.35 -6.45
N ALA A 59 12.70 3.45 -5.85
CA ALA A 59 14.08 3.91 -6.01
C ALA A 59 15.11 2.88 -5.50
N GLY A 60 14.75 2.06 -4.50
CA GLY A 60 15.62 1.03 -3.93
C GLY A 60 15.98 -0.09 -4.90
N LEU A 61 15.16 -0.33 -5.93
CA LEU A 61 15.43 -1.35 -6.95
C LEU A 61 16.78 -1.17 -7.65
N ILE A 62 17.32 0.04 -7.72
CA ILE A 62 18.62 0.28 -8.35
C ILE A 62 19.78 -0.44 -7.66
N ASN A 63 19.59 -0.85 -6.42
CA ASN A 63 20.60 -1.48 -5.58
C ASN A 63 20.62 -3.01 -5.69
N ILE A 64 19.65 -3.63 -6.39
CA ILE A 64 19.68 -5.09 -6.62
C ILE A 64 20.92 -5.46 -7.44
N GLU A 65 21.55 -6.57 -7.10
CA GLU A 65 22.74 -7.05 -7.79
C GLU A 65 22.43 -8.01 -8.95
N ARG A 66 21.31 -8.72 -8.84
CA ARG A 66 20.83 -9.75 -9.78
C ARG A 66 19.31 -9.72 -9.87
N ASP A 67 18.77 -10.52 -10.76
CA ASP A 67 17.32 -10.76 -10.82
C ASP A 67 16.86 -11.44 -9.53
N GLU A 68 15.76 -10.92 -8.95
CA GLU A 68 15.22 -11.39 -7.67
C GLU A 68 13.74 -11.68 -7.77
N ILE A 69 13.28 -12.65 -6.99
CA ILE A 69 11.86 -12.99 -6.81
C ILE A 69 11.56 -13.02 -5.32
N SER A 70 10.42 -12.46 -4.92
CA SER A 70 9.87 -12.57 -3.57
C SER A 70 8.46 -13.15 -3.63
N LEU A 71 8.15 -14.04 -2.69
CA LEU A 71 6.82 -14.61 -2.51
C LEU A 71 6.45 -14.54 -1.02
N MET A 72 5.22 -14.10 -0.73
CA MET A 72 4.71 -14.08 0.63
C MET A 72 3.25 -14.55 0.63
N HIS A 73 2.91 -15.31 1.65
CA HIS A 73 1.55 -15.70 2.01
C HIS A 73 1.33 -15.41 3.48
N SER A 74 0.21 -14.77 3.82
CA SER A 74 -0.17 -14.48 5.19
C SER A 74 -1.67 -14.62 5.38
N ASN A 75 -2.07 -15.20 6.51
CA ASN A 75 -3.46 -15.36 6.90
C ASN A 75 -3.84 -14.31 7.93
N TYR A 76 -4.98 -13.68 7.75
CA TYR A 76 -5.55 -12.68 8.65
C TYR A 76 -6.89 -13.14 9.20
N PHE A 77 -7.27 -12.59 10.36
CA PHE A 77 -8.58 -12.84 11.00
C PHE A 77 -8.89 -14.34 11.18
N ALA A 78 -7.97 -15.07 11.81
CA ALA A 78 -8.09 -16.52 12.04
C ALA A 78 -8.35 -17.33 10.74
N ASN A 79 -7.63 -16.99 9.66
CA ASN A 79 -7.70 -17.64 8.35
C ASN A 79 -8.94 -17.29 7.51
N ILE A 80 -9.66 -16.22 7.85
CA ILE A 80 -10.80 -15.75 7.04
C ILE A 80 -10.29 -15.03 5.80
N ALA A 81 -9.27 -14.18 5.94
CA ALA A 81 -8.69 -13.43 4.82
C ALA A 81 -7.27 -13.89 4.50
N ASN A 82 -6.94 -13.93 3.21
CA ASN A 82 -5.65 -14.32 2.69
C ASN A 82 -4.97 -13.13 2.00
N TYR A 83 -3.72 -12.86 2.39
CA TYR A 83 -2.87 -11.85 1.77
C TYR A 83 -1.70 -12.53 1.06
N ASN A 84 -1.66 -12.41 -0.25
CA ASN A 84 -0.63 -13.00 -1.09
C ASN A 84 0.13 -11.89 -1.81
N TYR A 85 1.44 -12.01 -1.84
CA TYR A 85 2.31 -11.10 -2.54
C TYR A 85 3.32 -11.87 -3.38
N MET A 86 3.53 -11.41 -4.60
CA MET A 86 4.58 -11.88 -5.49
C MET A 86 5.26 -10.65 -6.09
N SER A 87 6.58 -10.68 -6.16
CA SER A 87 7.36 -9.65 -6.83
C SER A 87 8.52 -10.24 -7.61
N TYR A 88 8.85 -9.57 -8.71
CA TYR A 88 10.03 -9.84 -9.52
C TYR A 88 10.72 -8.52 -9.83
N ALA A 89 12.04 -8.50 -9.70
CA ALA A 89 12.87 -7.36 -10.06
C ALA A 89 14.04 -7.80 -10.93
N LYS A 90 14.37 -6.95 -11.89
CA LYS A 90 15.46 -7.17 -12.83
C LYS A 90 16.35 -5.94 -12.90
N LYS A 91 17.66 -6.17 -12.72
CA LYS A 91 18.68 -5.18 -13.04
C LYS A 91 18.91 -5.17 -14.54
N VAL A 92 18.59 -4.04 -15.19
CA VAL A 92 18.80 -3.89 -16.64
C VAL A 92 20.24 -3.48 -16.91
N ASP A 93 20.75 -2.51 -16.15
CA ASP A 93 22.15 -2.07 -16.14
C ASP A 93 22.49 -1.39 -14.79
N ASP A 94 23.66 -0.73 -14.69
CA ASP A 94 24.10 -0.08 -13.44
C ASP A 94 23.30 1.19 -13.07
N GLU A 95 22.47 1.69 -13.96
CA GLU A 95 21.68 2.91 -13.77
C GLU A 95 20.18 2.66 -13.84
N LEU A 96 19.76 1.46 -14.24
CA LEU A 96 18.36 1.13 -14.53
C LEU A 96 17.97 -0.24 -13.97
N ALA A 97 16.88 -0.27 -13.21
CA ALA A 97 16.20 -1.48 -12.79
C ALA A 97 14.70 -1.37 -13.05
N ILE A 98 14.05 -2.49 -13.27
CA ILE A 98 12.61 -2.61 -13.43
C ILE A 98 12.07 -3.68 -12.50
N GLY A 99 10.81 -3.55 -12.11
CA GLY A 99 10.15 -4.52 -11.26
C GLY A 99 8.67 -4.64 -11.54
N PHE A 100 8.11 -5.72 -11.05
CA PHE A 100 6.69 -5.99 -11.08
C PHE A 100 6.26 -6.62 -9.76
N SER A 101 5.13 -6.20 -9.20
CA SER A 101 4.52 -6.87 -8.05
C SER A 101 3.04 -7.10 -8.27
N LEU A 102 2.56 -8.18 -7.68
CA LEU A 102 1.17 -8.55 -7.58
C LEU A 102 0.83 -8.75 -6.10
N ILE A 103 -0.20 -8.07 -5.66
CA ILE A 103 -0.83 -8.26 -4.35
C ILE A 103 -2.24 -8.80 -4.58
N ARG A 104 -2.62 -9.84 -3.84
CA ARG A 104 -4.00 -10.32 -3.72
C ARG A 104 -4.39 -10.34 -2.24
N PHE A 105 -5.42 -9.62 -1.89
CA PHE A 105 -6.07 -9.71 -0.59
C PHE A 105 -7.50 -10.15 -0.80
N GLY A 106 -7.97 -11.17 -0.09
CA GLY A 106 -9.32 -11.67 -0.34
C GLY A 106 -9.86 -12.56 0.74
N VAL A 107 -11.18 -12.60 0.80
CA VAL A 107 -11.99 -13.53 1.56
C VAL A 107 -12.71 -14.40 0.55
N ASP A 108 -12.47 -15.69 0.64
CA ASP A 108 -13.09 -16.70 -0.23
C ASP A 108 -14.22 -17.42 0.54
N ASP A 109 -15.08 -18.13 -0.18
CA ASP A 109 -16.15 -18.98 0.36
C ASP A 109 -17.18 -18.21 1.24
N ILE A 110 -17.51 -16.97 0.88
CA ILE A 110 -18.56 -16.19 1.52
C ILE A 110 -19.91 -16.74 1.09
N MET A 111 -20.77 -17.06 2.05
CA MET A 111 -22.11 -17.60 1.76
C MET A 111 -23.05 -16.48 1.31
N ASP A 112 -23.61 -16.60 0.10
CA ASP A 112 -24.75 -15.82 -0.35
C ASP A 112 -26.03 -16.53 0.08
N THR A 113 -26.77 -15.88 0.97
CA THR A 113 -28.05 -16.39 1.50
C THR A 113 -29.26 -15.56 1.03
N THR A 114 -29.10 -14.68 0.07
CA THR A 114 -30.16 -13.78 -0.44
C THR A 114 -31.35 -14.56 -0.99
N GLN A 115 -31.10 -15.74 -1.56
CA GLN A 115 -32.12 -16.63 -2.14
C GLN A 115 -32.56 -17.76 -1.18
N LEU A 116 -32.11 -17.75 0.10
CA LEU A 116 -32.35 -18.84 1.06
C LEU A 116 -33.85 -19.07 1.34
N ILE A 117 -34.63 -18.00 1.39
CA ILE A 117 -36.09 -18.03 1.66
C ILE A 117 -36.85 -17.79 0.36
N ASP A 118 -37.76 -18.69 0.00
CA ASP A 118 -38.59 -18.52 -1.16
C ASP A 118 -39.78 -17.58 -0.88
N ASN A 119 -40.52 -17.20 -1.93
CA ASN A 119 -41.71 -16.32 -1.85
C ASN A 119 -42.88 -16.91 -1.02
N GLN A 120 -42.76 -18.16 -0.60
CA GLN A 120 -43.73 -18.85 0.22
C GLN A 120 -43.30 -18.97 1.69
N GLY A 121 -42.09 -18.46 2.00
CA GLY A 121 -41.47 -18.51 3.34
C GLY A 121 -40.77 -19.84 3.65
N ASN A 122 -40.53 -20.72 2.67
CA ASN A 122 -39.81 -21.95 2.88
C ASN A 122 -38.29 -21.71 2.80
N ILE A 123 -37.53 -22.39 3.66
CA ILE A 123 -36.08 -22.33 3.69
C ILE A 123 -35.51 -23.45 2.81
N ASP A 124 -34.69 -23.11 1.80
CA ASP A 124 -34.01 -24.04 0.93
C ASP A 124 -32.49 -23.80 0.95
N PHE A 125 -31.78 -24.62 1.72
CA PHE A 125 -30.33 -24.55 1.87
C PHE A 125 -29.55 -24.87 0.57
N ASN A 126 -30.19 -25.49 -0.44
CA ASN A 126 -29.54 -25.76 -1.73
C ASN A 126 -29.38 -24.50 -2.59
N ARG A 127 -29.99 -23.39 -2.17
CA ARG A 127 -29.86 -22.08 -2.84
C ARG A 127 -28.72 -21.22 -2.29
N ILE A 128 -27.97 -21.74 -1.30
CA ILE A 128 -26.76 -21.06 -0.83
C ILE A 128 -25.69 -21.17 -1.89
N GLU A 129 -25.27 -20.04 -2.42
CA GLU A 129 -24.12 -19.92 -3.33
C GLU A 129 -22.90 -19.38 -2.57
N LEU A 130 -21.69 -19.67 -3.07
CA LEU A 130 -20.46 -19.13 -2.50
C LEU A 130 -19.88 -18.10 -3.45
N PHE A 131 -19.42 -16.99 -2.89
CA PHE A 131 -18.68 -15.98 -3.64
C PHE A 131 -17.40 -15.55 -2.91
N SER A 132 -16.57 -14.77 -3.57
CA SER A 132 -15.33 -14.20 -3.01
C SER A 132 -15.35 -12.69 -3.10
N ALA A 133 -14.78 -12.01 -2.09
CA ALA A 133 -14.44 -10.61 -2.14
C ALA A 133 -12.91 -10.49 -2.22
N VAL A 134 -12.40 -9.96 -3.36
CA VAL A 134 -10.97 -9.99 -3.66
C VAL A 134 -10.50 -8.66 -4.23
N ASP A 135 -9.41 -8.17 -3.67
CA ASP A 135 -8.67 -7.00 -4.12
C ASP A 135 -7.33 -7.43 -4.72
N TYR A 136 -7.03 -6.95 -5.91
CA TYR A 136 -5.75 -7.12 -6.60
C TYR A 136 -5.08 -5.78 -6.81
N ALA A 137 -3.77 -5.73 -6.65
CA ALA A 137 -2.95 -4.62 -7.10
C ALA A 137 -1.76 -5.11 -7.91
N PHE A 138 -1.58 -4.51 -9.06
CA PHE A 138 -0.45 -4.73 -9.97
C PHE A 138 0.41 -3.48 -9.95
N LEU A 139 1.68 -3.59 -9.56
CA LEU A 139 2.63 -2.50 -9.53
C LEU A 139 3.72 -2.76 -10.59
N PHE A 140 3.90 -1.82 -11.49
CA PHE A 140 4.98 -1.81 -12.47
C PHE A 140 5.98 -0.75 -12.04
N SER A 141 7.19 -1.18 -11.69
CA SER A 141 8.22 -0.34 -11.09
C SER A 141 9.34 -0.05 -12.08
N TYR A 142 9.78 1.19 -12.07
CA TYR A 142 10.92 1.68 -12.81
C TYR A 142 11.84 2.45 -11.87
N ALA A 143 13.11 2.13 -11.82
CA ALA A 143 14.10 2.81 -11.01
C ALA A 143 15.30 3.27 -11.85
N LYS A 144 15.77 4.48 -11.59
CA LYS A 144 16.94 5.03 -12.27
C LYS A 144 17.85 5.81 -11.33
N LYS A 145 19.15 5.67 -11.54
CA LYS A 145 20.20 6.39 -10.82
C LYS A 145 20.50 7.74 -11.48
N ASN A 146 20.50 8.80 -10.69
CA ASN A 146 20.97 10.11 -11.14
C ASN A 146 22.34 10.42 -10.56
N LYS A 147 23.39 10.19 -11.35
CA LYS A 147 24.79 10.41 -10.93
C LYS A 147 25.13 11.88 -10.63
N LEU A 148 24.47 12.82 -11.30
CA LEU A 148 24.75 14.26 -11.11
C LEU A 148 24.27 14.76 -9.75
N LEU A 149 23.11 14.31 -9.31
CA LEU A 149 22.51 14.68 -8.03
C LEU A 149 22.84 13.67 -6.92
N ASN A 150 23.45 12.54 -7.26
CA ASN A 150 23.72 11.41 -6.38
C ASN A 150 22.44 10.95 -5.65
N ILE A 151 21.35 10.85 -6.39
CA ILE A 151 20.07 10.34 -5.92
C ILE A 151 19.59 9.22 -6.83
N ASP A 152 18.90 8.26 -6.25
CA ASP A 152 18.15 7.23 -6.95
C ASP A 152 16.69 7.62 -6.92
N TYR A 153 15.97 7.48 -8.04
CA TYR A 153 14.54 7.76 -8.13
C TYR A 153 13.82 6.60 -8.77
N GLY A 154 12.58 6.41 -8.38
CA GLY A 154 11.74 5.34 -8.89
C GLY A 154 10.29 5.77 -9.03
N LEU A 155 9.58 5.11 -9.93
CA LEU A 155 8.18 5.32 -10.23
C LEU A 155 7.46 3.97 -10.18
N ASN A 156 6.28 3.92 -9.57
CA ASN A 156 5.31 2.84 -9.75
C ASN A 156 4.11 3.33 -10.54
N ILE A 157 3.67 2.49 -11.47
CA ILE A 157 2.34 2.55 -12.06
C ILE A 157 1.52 1.48 -11.39
N LYS A 158 0.39 1.86 -10.76
CA LYS A 158 -0.52 0.94 -10.06
C LYS A 158 -1.79 0.72 -10.85
N ILE A 159 -2.17 -0.53 -11.00
CA ILE A 159 -3.49 -0.92 -11.49
C ILE A 159 -4.15 -1.72 -10.37
N ILE A 160 -5.34 -1.31 -9.98
CA ILE A 160 -6.11 -1.94 -8.90
C ILE A 160 -7.35 -2.57 -9.51
N ARG A 161 -7.65 -3.80 -9.13
CA ARG A 161 -8.85 -4.52 -9.51
C ARG A 161 -9.51 -5.05 -8.25
N ARG A 162 -10.76 -4.65 -8.01
CA ARG A 162 -11.54 -5.13 -6.87
C ARG A 162 -12.79 -5.85 -7.36
N ILE A 163 -13.11 -6.97 -6.74
CA ILE A 163 -14.22 -7.84 -7.14
C ILE A 163 -14.97 -8.27 -5.88
N ILE A 164 -16.28 -8.15 -5.90
CA ILE A 164 -17.17 -8.61 -4.82
C ILE A 164 -18.20 -9.53 -5.48
N GLY A 165 -17.88 -10.82 -5.60
CA GLY A 165 -18.69 -11.79 -6.29
C GLY A 165 -19.13 -11.27 -7.67
N ASP A 166 -20.42 -11.50 -7.98
CA ASP A 166 -21.08 -10.95 -9.16
C ASP A 166 -21.77 -9.59 -8.89
N PHE A 167 -21.70 -9.10 -7.63
CA PHE A 167 -22.42 -7.89 -7.21
C PHE A 167 -21.75 -6.60 -7.68
N ALA A 168 -20.41 -6.54 -7.59
CA ALA A 168 -19.69 -5.31 -7.90
C ALA A 168 -18.24 -5.60 -8.31
N ASN A 169 -17.72 -4.71 -9.13
CA ASN A 169 -16.30 -4.73 -9.46
C ASN A 169 -15.77 -3.31 -9.72
N SER A 170 -14.47 -3.12 -9.51
CA SER A 170 -13.84 -1.83 -9.68
C SER A 170 -12.49 -1.94 -10.38
N TRP A 171 -12.16 -0.90 -11.12
CA TRP A 171 -10.83 -0.64 -11.65
C TRP A 171 -10.29 0.67 -11.09
N GLY A 172 -9.03 0.65 -10.66
CA GLY A 172 -8.33 1.82 -10.15
C GLY A 172 -6.95 1.99 -10.78
N PHE A 173 -6.49 3.25 -10.81
CA PHE A 173 -5.19 3.63 -11.35
C PHE A 173 -4.53 4.66 -10.46
N GLY A 174 -3.24 4.50 -10.21
CA GLY A 174 -2.46 5.42 -9.39
C GLY A 174 -0.98 5.37 -9.71
N PHE A 175 -0.24 6.32 -9.15
CA PHE A 175 1.20 6.43 -9.32
C PHE A 175 1.87 6.70 -7.98
N ASP A 176 3.06 6.09 -7.78
CA ASP A 176 3.93 6.39 -6.66
C ASP A 176 5.27 6.91 -7.18
N LEU A 177 5.88 7.82 -6.44
CA LEU A 177 7.20 8.36 -6.73
C LEU A 177 8.11 8.16 -5.52
N GLY A 178 9.24 7.47 -5.73
CA GLY A 178 10.24 7.18 -4.72
C GLY A 178 11.55 7.89 -4.99
N ILE A 179 12.25 8.24 -3.90
CA ILE A 179 13.61 8.79 -3.94
C ILE A 179 14.41 8.13 -2.84
N GLN A 180 15.67 7.77 -3.13
CA GLN A 180 16.66 7.38 -2.14
C GLN A 180 17.96 8.13 -2.35
N HIS A 181 18.67 8.40 -1.26
CA HIS A 181 19.96 9.04 -1.26
C HIS A 181 20.83 8.48 -0.13
N GLN A 182 22.07 8.16 -0.43
CA GLN A 182 23.07 7.81 0.58
C GLN A 182 24.17 8.85 0.60
N ASN A 183 24.45 9.41 1.78
CA ASN A 183 25.54 10.36 1.95
C ASN A 183 26.89 9.66 2.20
N LYS A 184 27.98 10.42 2.13
CA LYS A 184 29.36 9.91 2.33
C LYS A 184 29.63 9.34 3.73
N LYS A 185 28.75 9.62 4.71
CA LYS A 185 28.88 9.13 6.10
C LYS A 185 28.05 7.86 6.33
N GLY A 186 27.46 7.28 5.28
CA GLY A 186 26.66 6.06 5.35
C GLY A 186 25.21 6.25 5.81
N TRP A 187 24.74 7.48 5.99
CA TRP A 187 23.32 7.73 6.24
C TRP A 187 22.53 7.57 4.94
N LYS A 188 21.47 6.77 5.00
CA LYS A 188 20.51 6.59 3.92
C LYS A 188 19.25 7.42 4.24
N PHE A 189 18.70 8.08 3.25
CA PHE A 189 17.48 8.85 3.30
C PHE A 189 16.53 8.32 2.23
N GLY A 190 15.28 8.14 2.56
CA GLY A 190 14.23 7.69 1.65
C GLY A 190 13.01 8.58 1.73
N LEU A 191 12.37 8.79 0.61
CA LEU A 191 11.07 9.44 0.51
C LEU A 191 10.25 8.66 -0.50
N ILE A 192 9.01 8.36 -0.16
CA ILE A 192 8.01 7.89 -1.12
C ILE A 192 6.74 8.72 -1.00
N ALA A 193 6.23 9.17 -2.13
CA ALA A 193 4.90 9.73 -2.28
C ALA A 193 4.03 8.66 -2.95
N ARG A 194 3.12 8.07 -2.18
CA ARG A 194 2.15 7.10 -2.68
C ARG A 194 0.91 7.83 -3.17
N ASP A 195 0.29 7.29 -4.21
CA ASP A 195 -0.95 7.85 -4.77
C ASP A 195 -0.84 9.34 -5.14
N ILE A 196 0.33 9.75 -5.68
CA ILE A 196 0.68 11.16 -5.93
C ILE A 196 -0.31 11.90 -6.83
N THR A 197 -0.99 11.17 -7.71
CA THR A 197 -2.04 11.71 -8.59
C THR A 197 -3.43 11.51 -8.03
N THR A 198 -3.56 11.08 -6.77
CA THR A 198 -4.76 10.47 -6.22
C THR A 198 -5.11 9.18 -6.99
N THR A 199 -5.23 8.05 -6.31
CA THR A 199 -5.71 6.82 -6.96
C THR A 199 -7.20 6.88 -7.09
N TYR A 200 -7.67 6.77 -8.33
CA TYR A 200 -9.07 6.82 -8.69
C TYR A 200 -9.58 5.41 -8.93
N ASN A 201 -10.63 4.99 -8.22
CA ASN A 201 -11.33 3.72 -8.43
C ASN A 201 -12.72 4.00 -8.99
N SER A 202 -13.07 3.30 -10.06
CA SER A 202 -14.40 3.35 -10.69
C SER A 202 -15.11 2.02 -10.48
N TRP A 203 -16.26 2.05 -9.80
CA TRP A 203 -17.10 0.90 -9.52
C TRP A 203 -18.16 0.69 -10.59
N SER A 204 -18.39 -0.57 -10.93
CA SER A 204 -19.53 -1.06 -11.70
C SER A 204 -20.32 -2.04 -10.82
N PHE A 205 -21.63 -1.84 -10.74
CA PHE A 205 -22.53 -2.65 -9.95
C PHE A 205 -23.47 -3.42 -10.88
N ASP A 206 -23.80 -4.66 -10.52
CA ASP A 206 -24.88 -5.42 -11.13
C ASP A 206 -26.20 -4.97 -10.49
N GLU A 207 -27.03 -4.24 -11.25
CA GLU A 207 -28.27 -3.65 -10.75
C GLU A 207 -29.31 -4.73 -10.44
N ASP A 208 -29.34 -5.84 -11.17
CA ASP A 208 -30.29 -6.93 -10.93
C ASP A 208 -29.98 -7.63 -9.59
N ARG A 209 -28.70 -7.93 -9.35
CA ARG A 209 -28.25 -8.54 -8.07
C ARG A 209 -28.44 -7.59 -6.88
N LEU A 210 -28.26 -6.28 -7.05
CA LEU A 210 -28.55 -5.31 -6.00
C LEU A 210 -30.04 -5.22 -5.68
N ASN A 211 -30.90 -5.31 -6.67
CA ASN A 211 -32.35 -5.35 -6.46
C ASN A 211 -32.76 -6.61 -5.71
N ASP A 212 -32.21 -7.78 -6.03
CA ASP A 212 -32.42 -9.03 -5.30
C ASP A 212 -32.12 -8.89 -3.80
N ILE A 213 -31.02 -8.18 -3.46
CA ILE A 213 -30.66 -7.90 -2.07
C ILE A 213 -31.66 -6.94 -1.42
N GLN A 214 -32.09 -5.90 -2.13
CA GLN A 214 -33.07 -4.92 -1.63
C GLN A 214 -34.44 -5.58 -1.36
N ASP A 215 -34.85 -6.47 -2.23
CA ASP A 215 -36.13 -7.22 -2.09
C ASP A 215 -36.07 -8.24 -0.92
N ALA A 216 -34.84 -8.75 -0.61
CA ALA A 216 -34.65 -9.69 0.50
C ALA A 216 -34.63 -9.02 1.88
N ILE A 217 -34.37 -7.70 1.95
CA ILE A 217 -34.26 -6.94 3.20
C ILE A 217 -35.37 -5.88 3.25
N GLU A 218 -36.48 -6.20 3.91
CA GLU A 218 -37.58 -5.24 4.16
C GLU A 218 -37.06 -4.04 4.98
N ASP A 219 -37.48 -2.81 4.61
CA ASP A 219 -37.23 -1.55 5.36
C ASP A 219 -35.85 -0.91 5.33
N GLN A 220 -34.97 -1.21 4.39
CA GLN A 220 -33.75 -0.42 4.21
C GLN A 220 -33.80 0.44 2.95
N ASN A 221 -33.88 1.78 3.13
CA ASN A 221 -33.57 2.77 2.09
C ASN A 221 -32.05 2.70 1.75
N GLN A 222 -31.63 1.63 1.09
CA GLN A 222 -30.25 1.49 0.66
C GLN A 222 -30.02 2.39 -0.56
N GLN A 223 -29.20 3.42 -0.36
CA GLN A 223 -28.71 4.22 -1.48
C GLN A 223 -27.70 3.37 -2.26
N ILE A 224 -27.82 3.37 -3.59
CA ILE A 224 -26.80 2.78 -4.46
C ILE A 224 -25.44 3.41 -4.10
N PRO A 225 -24.41 2.61 -3.83
CA PRO A 225 -23.09 3.14 -3.47
C PRO A 225 -22.55 4.08 -4.56
N GLU A 226 -21.75 5.06 -4.17
CA GLU A 226 -21.11 5.95 -5.14
C GLU A 226 -20.21 5.15 -6.10
N LYS A 227 -20.32 5.48 -7.39
CA LYS A 227 -19.56 4.79 -8.45
C LYS A 227 -18.07 5.13 -8.47
N SER A 228 -17.62 6.07 -7.66
CA SER A 228 -16.22 6.49 -7.64
C SER A 228 -15.69 6.60 -6.22
N GLU A 229 -14.47 6.12 -6.03
CA GLU A 229 -13.69 6.26 -4.80
C GLU A 229 -12.34 6.85 -5.12
N ILE A 230 -11.80 7.63 -4.20
CA ILE A 230 -10.47 8.20 -4.31
C ILE A 230 -9.61 7.82 -3.10
N THR A 231 -8.35 7.53 -3.35
CA THR A 231 -7.33 7.36 -2.30
C THR A 231 -6.44 8.60 -2.30
N LEU A 232 -6.39 9.28 -1.17
CA LEU A 232 -5.58 10.48 -1.02
C LEU A 232 -4.08 10.15 -1.05
N PRO A 233 -3.23 11.10 -1.49
CA PRO A 233 -1.79 10.95 -1.43
C PRO A 233 -1.29 10.70 0.00
N LYS A 234 -0.27 9.84 0.12
CA LYS A 234 0.43 9.53 1.37
C LYS A 234 1.92 9.77 1.19
N LEU A 235 2.59 10.30 2.20
CA LEU A 235 4.03 10.48 2.21
C LEU A 235 4.67 9.61 3.28
N GLN A 236 5.81 9.01 2.96
CA GLN A 236 6.64 8.34 3.94
C GLN A 236 8.07 8.81 3.77
N PHE A 237 8.63 9.37 4.82
CA PHE A 237 10.01 9.79 4.90
C PHE A 237 10.77 8.86 5.84
N GLY A 238 11.96 8.42 5.45
CA GLY A 238 12.79 7.53 6.24
C GLY A 238 14.24 7.97 6.31
N ILE A 239 14.88 7.63 7.43
CA ILE A 239 16.32 7.74 7.63
C ILE A 239 16.83 6.46 8.25
N SER A 240 17.96 5.96 7.75
CA SER A 240 18.60 4.78 8.33
C SER A 240 20.12 4.88 8.28
N LYS A 241 20.76 4.08 9.11
CA LYS A 241 22.21 3.90 9.07
C LYS A 241 22.58 2.52 9.55
N GLU A 242 23.50 1.92 8.82
CA GLU A 242 24.16 0.68 9.21
C GLU A 242 25.50 0.96 9.89
N PHE A 243 25.75 0.24 10.98
CA PHE A 243 26.97 0.29 11.78
C PHE A 243 27.62 -1.09 11.76
N SER A 244 28.84 -1.19 11.29
CA SER A 244 29.65 -2.39 11.47
C SER A 244 30.19 -2.39 12.90
N LEU A 245 29.69 -3.29 13.75
CA LEU A 245 30.11 -3.41 15.14
C LEU A 245 31.50 -4.08 15.24
N ASN A 246 31.71 -5.08 14.38
CA ASN A 246 32.99 -5.75 14.16
C ASN A 246 32.93 -6.48 12.79
N ASN A 247 33.88 -7.42 12.54
CA ASN A 247 33.90 -8.16 11.27
C ASN A 247 32.77 -9.18 11.10
N GLU A 248 32.02 -9.48 12.15
CA GLU A 248 30.96 -10.50 12.14
C GLU A 248 29.56 -9.90 12.34
N TYR A 249 29.46 -8.75 13.00
CA TYR A 249 28.18 -8.16 13.39
C TYR A 249 27.96 -6.79 12.76
N SER A 250 26.78 -6.61 12.20
CA SER A 250 26.27 -5.32 11.73
C SER A 250 24.97 -4.96 12.49
N LEU A 251 24.70 -3.66 12.63
CA LEU A 251 23.49 -3.12 13.22
C LEU A 251 22.91 -2.04 12.32
N LEU A 252 21.74 -2.28 11.73
CA LEU A 252 20.96 -1.27 11.04
C LEU A 252 19.95 -0.66 12.00
N GLY A 253 19.94 0.67 12.10
CA GLY A 253 18.88 1.44 12.73
C GLY A 253 18.12 2.22 11.68
N ALA A 254 16.77 2.20 11.73
CA ALA A 254 15.89 2.90 10.81
C ALA A 254 14.77 3.63 11.57
N PHE A 255 14.40 4.79 11.05
CA PHE A 255 13.28 5.60 11.53
C PHE A 255 12.50 6.13 10.33
N ASP A 256 11.21 5.89 10.31
CA ASP A 256 10.30 6.35 9.26
C ASP A 256 9.16 7.18 9.87
N LEU A 257 8.67 8.15 9.10
CA LEU A 257 7.48 8.94 9.38
C LEU A 257 6.47 8.73 8.26
N PHE A 258 5.32 8.19 8.60
CA PHE A 258 4.16 8.06 7.71
C PHE A 258 3.29 9.29 7.89
N MET A 259 2.90 9.91 6.80
CA MET A 259 2.03 11.09 6.79
C MET A 259 0.87 10.85 5.82
N VAL A 260 -0.35 11.04 6.31
CA VAL A 260 -1.59 11.04 5.52
C VAL A 260 -2.24 12.42 5.62
N PHE A 261 -2.92 12.86 4.55
CA PHE A 261 -3.53 14.20 4.50
C PHE A 261 -5.01 14.14 4.85
N GLU A 262 -5.29 13.50 5.97
CA GLU A 262 -6.63 13.40 6.59
C GLU A 262 -6.50 13.26 8.10
N GLU A 263 -7.57 13.48 8.81
CA GLU A 263 -7.65 13.22 10.25
C GLU A 263 -7.81 11.71 10.48
N THR A 264 -6.93 11.13 11.29
CA THR A 264 -6.93 9.71 11.64
C THR A 264 -6.76 9.53 13.15
N ASN A 265 -6.74 8.27 13.63
CA ASN A 265 -6.43 7.94 15.02
C ASN A 265 -4.92 7.80 15.30
N ASP A 266 -4.07 8.42 14.48
CA ASP A 266 -2.61 8.39 14.66
C ASP A 266 -2.15 9.21 15.88
N ILE A 267 -0.88 9.00 16.32
CA ILE A 267 -0.29 9.68 17.49
C ILE A 267 -0.42 11.20 17.39
N VAL A 268 -0.14 11.75 16.22
CA VAL A 268 -0.31 13.17 15.94
C VAL A 268 -1.30 13.29 14.80
N SER A 269 -2.50 13.75 15.12
CA SER A 269 -3.57 13.96 14.16
C SER A 269 -4.10 15.38 14.24
N THR A 270 -4.32 15.96 13.07
CA THR A 270 -4.93 17.28 12.89
C THR A 270 -5.95 17.20 11.77
N GLU A 271 -6.84 18.19 11.65
CA GLU A 271 -7.80 18.30 10.53
C GLU A 271 -7.14 18.28 9.13
N ILE A 272 -5.84 18.56 9.03
CA ILE A 272 -5.14 18.67 7.74
C ILE A 272 -4.27 17.44 7.44
N ALA A 273 -3.63 16.89 8.48
CA ALA A 273 -2.69 15.78 8.32
C ALA A 273 -2.48 15.02 9.62
N SER A 274 -2.23 13.74 9.49
CA SER A 274 -1.86 12.83 10.56
C SER A 274 -0.49 12.20 10.30
N VAL A 275 0.27 11.97 11.38
CA VAL A 275 1.64 11.46 11.32
C VAL A 275 1.81 10.29 12.27
N ASN A 276 2.38 9.21 11.76
CA ASN A 276 2.68 7.99 12.52
C ASN A 276 4.17 7.63 12.38
N PRO A 277 4.95 7.60 13.47
CA PRO A 277 6.34 7.18 13.42
C PRO A 277 6.50 5.67 13.43
N ALA A 278 7.61 5.18 12.86
CA ALA A 278 8.06 3.81 12.97
C ALA A 278 9.56 3.74 13.27
N LEU A 279 9.96 2.76 14.06
CA LEU A 279 11.36 2.49 14.42
C LEU A 279 11.67 1.03 14.14
N GLY A 280 12.83 0.77 13.54
CA GLY A 280 13.31 -0.56 13.24
C GLY A 280 14.79 -0.73 13.55
N PHE A 281 15.15 -1.92 14.05
CA PHE A 281 16.51 -2.35 14.27
C PHE A 281 16.72 -3.75 13.67
N GLU A 282 17.82 -3.93 12.95
CA GLU A 282 18.21 -5.21 12.39
C GLU A 282 19.66 -5.50 12.82
N LEU A 283 19.87 -6.58 13.58
CA LEU A 283 21.17 -7.09 13.96
C LEU A 283 21.54 -8.24 13.01
N GLY A 284 22.56 -8.06 12.20
CA GLY A 284 23.11 -9.06 11.30
C GLY A 284 24.33 -9.78 11.91
N TYR A 285 24.42 -11.09 11.69
CA TYR A 285 25.59 -11.92 12.00
C TYR A 285 26.10 -12.57 10.71
N ILE A 286 27.34 -12.23 10.32
CA ILE A 286 28.06 -12.69 9.12
C ILE A 286 27.21 -12.66 7.84
N ASP A 287 26.29 -11.70 7.72
CA ASP A 287 25.33 -11.54 6.61
C ASP A 287 24.48 -12.78 6.30
N LEU A 288 24.31 -13.65 7.30
CA LEU A 288 23.58 -14.91 7.17
C LEU A 288 22.35 -14.97 8.08
N VAL A 289 22.48 -14.52 9.32
CA VAL A 289 21.39 -14.56 10.31
C VAL A 289 21.06 -13.13 10.73
N TYR A 290 19.77 -12.80 10.73
CA TYR A 290 19.29 -11.48 11.10
C TYR A 290 18.22 -11.55 12.18
N LEU A 291 18.41 -10.78 13.25
CA LEU A 291 17.39 -10.53 14.27
C LEU A 291 16.84 -9.12 14.06
N ARG A 292 15.51 -9.02 13.97
CA ARG A 292 14.81 -7.77 13.72
C ARG A 292 13.85 -7.44 14.83
N LEU A 293 13.82 -6.18 15.20
CA LEU A 293 12.88 -5.62 16.16
C LEU A 293 12.38 -4.29 15.61
N GLY A 294 11.07 -4.11 15.61
CA GLY A 294 10.48 -2.88 15.11
C GLY A 294 9.17 -2.57 15.80
N VAL A 295 8.83 -1.30 15.81
CA VAL A 295 7.57 -0.78 16.30
C VAL A 295 7.09 0.33 15.38
N GLY A 296 5.80 0.30 15.06
CA GLY A 296 5.16 1.27 14.19
C GLY A 296 3.64 1.10 14.25
N ASN A 297 2.93 1.88 13.46
CA ASN A 297 1.48 1.86 13.38
C ASN A 297 0.81 2.08 14.76
N PHE A 298 1.24 3.15 15.42
CA PHE A 298 0.68 3.53 16.71
C PHE A 298 -0.70 4.17 16.51
N GLN A 299 -1.69 3.67 17.21
CA GLN A 299 -3.04 4.23 17.24
C GLN A 299 -3.36 4.77 18.62
N ASN A 300 -4.04 5.91 18.68
CA ASN A 300 -4.58 6.44 19.92
C ASN A 300 -5.83 5.63 20.29
N GLU A 301 -5.71 4.72 21.25
CA GLU A 301 -6.84 3.93 21.79
C GLU A 301 -7.73 4.73 22.76
N ILE A 302 -7.48 6.02 22.92
CA ILE A 302 -8.22 6.87 23.85
C ILE A 302 -9.33 7.59 23.06
N GLN A 303 -10.47 6.94 22.95
CA GLN A 303 -11.78 7.55 22.78
C GLN A 303 -12.72 7.07 23.86
#